data_136552b883c9a7b4ec6173f29d130ffa
#
_entry.id   136552b883c9a7b4ec6173f29d130ffa
#
_cell.length_a   1.000
_cell.length_b   1.000
_cell.length_c   1.000
_cell.angle_alpha   90.00
_cell.angle_beta   90.00
_cell.angle_gamma   90.00
#
_symmetry.space_group_name_H-M   'P 1'
#
loop_
_entity.id
_entity.type
_entity.pdbx_description
1 polymer ?
#
loop_
_entity_poly.entity_id
_entity_poly.type
_entity_poly.pdbx_seq_one_letter_code
_entity_poly.pdbx_strand_id
1 'polypeptide(L)'
;RISRLNSLIGKDFSKDEAVSYLKSLEFDIEDIDDDTIEANIPNFRMDISIEADLIEEVARLYGMGKVESKPLYSSLQRGEKTPMRLLKDELKNNLFGQKFSEITTYSFISSRDYDKLLVDENSKLRDYIKIINPLGEDYSVMRTTLLSNMLDTFYKNISKKQNDLRFYEIGTAF
;
A
#
# COMPACT_ATOMS: atom_id res chain seq x y z
N ARG A 1 10.91 -22.94 -14.62
CA ARG A 1 10.53 -22.88 -16.06
C ARG A 1 11.24 -21.72 -16.73
N ILE A 2 11.79 -21.99 -17.90
CA ILE A 2 12.52 -20.98 -18.70
C ILE A 2 11.55 -19.92 -19.25
N SER A 3 10.36 -20.33 -19.66
CA SER A 3 9.30 -19.39 -20.08
C SER A 3 8.94 -18.41 -18.98
N ARG A 4 8.88 -18.88 -17.72
CA ARG A 4 8.59 -18.03 -16.57
C ARG A 4 9.73 -17.07 -16.24
N LEU A 5 10.99 -17.55 -16.29
CA LEU A 5 12.19 -16.71 -16.18
C LEU A 5 12.15 -15.58 -17.21
N ASN A 6 11.94 -15.90 -18.47
CA ASN A 6 11.92 -14.94 -19.58
C ASN A 6 10.80 -13.91 -19.44
N SER A 7 9.61 -14.37 -19.06
CA SER A 7 8.46 -13.51 -18.82
C SER A 7 8.68 -12.54 -17.65
N LEU A 8 9.33 -12.99 -16.57
CA LEU A 8 9.50 -12.20 -15.36
C LEU A 8 10.63 -11.15 -15.51
N ILE A 9 11.75 -11.55 -16.14
CA ILE A 9 12.92 -10.70 -16.34
C ILE A 9 12.76 -9.80 -17.58
N GLY A 10 12.01 -10.25 -18.57
CA GLY A 10 11.82 -9.53 -19.83
C GLY A 10 12.99 -9.69 -20.85
N LYS A 11 13.83 -10.71 -20.65
CA LYS A 11 14.91 -11.13 -21.56
C LYS A 11 14.73 -12.59 -21.92
N ASP A 12 15.03 -12.95 -23.17
CA ASP A 12 15.02 -14.33 -23.62
C ASP A 12 16.36 -15.01 -23.27
N PHE A 13 16.35 -15.73 -22.16
CA PHE A 13 17.43 -16.64 -21.79
C PHE A 13 17.23 -18.00 -22.47
N SER A 14 18.31 -18.59 -22.96
CA SER A 14 18.29 -20.00 -23.31
C SER A 14 18.32 -20.86 -22.05
N LYS A 15 17.89 -22.11 -22.17
CA LYS A 15 17.95 -23.05 -21.07
C LYS A 15 19.39 -23.30 -20.59
N ASP A 16 20.33 -23.47 -21.54
CA ASP A 16 21.75 -23.67 -21.23
C ASP A 16 22.36 -22.47 -20.49
N GLU A 17 21.96 -21.24 -20.86
CA GLU A 17 22.40 -20.04 -20.19
C GLU A 17 21.91 -20.00 -18.74
N ALA A 18 20.62 -20.28 -18.49
CA ALA A 18 20.05 -20.33 -17.16
C ALA A 18 20.70 -21.43 -16.29
N VAL A 19 20.86 -22.62 -16.85
CA VAL A 19 21.53 -23.74 -16.18
C VAL A 19 22.97 -23.43 -15.84
N SER A 20 23.71 -22.73 -16.71
CA SER A 20 25.10 -22.34 -16.43
C SER A 20 25.22 -21.41 -15.23
N TYR A 21 24.32 -20.45 -15.09
CA TYR A 21 24.29 -19.55 -13.93
C TYR A 21 23.98 -20.30 -12.65
N LEU A 22 22.96 -21.18 -12.66
CA LEU A 22 22.60 -21.94 -11.46
C LEU A 22 23.69 -22.92 -11.04
N LYS A 23 24.32 -23.63 -11.99
CA LYS A 23 25.45 -24.49 -11.70
C LYS A 23 26.66 -23.74 -11.13
N SER A 24 26.89 -22.52 -11.53
CA SER A 24 27.98 -21.68 -10.95
C SER A 24 27.72 -21.32 -9.47
N LEU A 25 26.48 -21.46 -9.01
CA LEU A 25 26.07 -21.29 -7.60
C LEU A 25 25.94 -22.63 -6.85
N GLU A 26 26.49 -23.71 -7.41
CA GLU A 26 26.48 -25.06 -6.82
C GLU A 26 25.09 -25.72 -6.75
N PHE A 27 24.11 -25.23 -7.55
CA PHE A 27 22.86 -25.95 -7.70
C PHE A 27 23.09 -27.19 -8.57
N ASP A 28 22.58 -28.36 -8.15
CA ASP A 28 22.53 -29.55 -8.97
C ASP A 28 21.26 -29.51 -9.83
N ILE A 29 21.42 -29.58 -11.16
CA ILE A 29 20.34 -29.32 -12.12
C ILE A 29 20.05 -30.55 -12.91
N GLU A 30 18.80 -31.02 -12.87
CA GLU A 30 18.23 -32.07 -13.69
C GLU A 30 17.35 -31.46 -14.79
N ASP A 31 17.46 -32.04 -15.98
CA ASP A 31 16.71 -31.63 -17.15
C ASP A 31 15.42 -32.43 -17.24
N ILE A 32 14.27 -31.76 -17.18
CA ILE A 32 12.94 -32.40 -17.18
C ILE A 32 12.32 -32.41 -18.58
N ASP A 33 12.23 -31.23 -19.21
CA ASP A 33 11.68 -31.05 -20.54
C ASP A 33 12.25 -29.76 -21.21
N ASP A 34 11.78 -29.37 -22.37
CA ASP A 34 12.31 -28.23 -23.12
C ASP A 34 12.17 -26.89 -22.36
N ASP A 35 11.19 -26.74 -21.47
CA ASP A 35 10.92 -25.51 -20.69
C ASP A 35 11.29 -25.63 -19.20
N THR A 36 11.39 -26.87 -18.68
CA THR A 36 11.47 -27.11 -17.23
C THR A 36 12.82 -27.75 -16.84
N ILE A 37 13.39 -27.19 -15.79
CA ILE A 37 14.52 -27.77 -15.07
C ILE A 37 14.14 -27.99 -13.61
N GLU A 38 14.70 -29.00 -12.98
CA GLU A 38 14.65 -29.20 -11.53
C GLU A 38 15.99 -28.79 -10.92
N ALA A 39 15.96 -27.96 -9.90
CA ALA A 39 17.16 -27.53 -9.21
C ALA A 39 17.16 -28.06 -7.78
N ASN A 40 18.12 -28.91 -7.46
CA ASN A 40 18.38 -29.35 -6.10
C ASN A 40 19.16 -28.28 -5.35
N ILE A 41 18.56 -27.76 -4.28
CA ILE A 41 19.08 -26.60 -3.53
C ILE A 41 20.14 -27.09 -2.54
N PRO A 42 21.38 -26.54 -2.54
CA PRO A 42 22.38 -26.85 -1.55
C PRO A 42 21.92 -26.48 -0.12
N ASN A 43 22.28 -27.28 0.86
CA ASN A 43 21.84 -27.09 2.26
C ASN A 43 22.22 -25.75 2.87
N PHE A 44 23.23 -25.07 2.34
CA PHE A 44 23.66 -23.76 2.83
C PHE A 44 22.82 -22.60 2.25
N ARG A 45 21.96 -22.82 1.24
CA ARG A 45 21.07 -21.85 0.63
C ARG A 45 19.65 -21.97 1.22
N MET A 46 19.53 -21.59 2.50
CA MET A 46 18.25 -21.63 3.23
C MET A 46 17.28 -20.51 2.80
N ASP A 47 17.73 -19.61 1.98
CA ASP A 47 17.00 -18.47 1.43
C ASP A 47 16.16 -18.83 0.20
N ILE A 48 16.49 -19.93 -0.48
CA ILE A 48 15.82 -20.37 -1.71
C ILE A 48 14.67 -21.33 -1.37
N SER A 49 13.43 -20.98 -1.72
CA SER A 49 12.26 -21.80 -1.41
C SER A 49 11.23 -21.89 -2.54
N ILE A 50 11.22 -20.94 -3.46
CA ILE A 50 10.27 -20.86 -4.57
C ILE A 50 10.98 -20.63 -5.91
N GLU A 51 10.27 -20.88 -7.02
CA GLU A 51 10.77 -20.66 -8.38
C GLU A 51 11.31 -19.23 -8.59
N ALA A 52 10.69 -18.22 -7.96
CA ALA A 52 11.11 -16.82 -8.11
C ALA A 52 12.51 -16.56 -7.55
N ASP A 53 12.92 -17.28 -6.50
CA ASP A 53 14.25 -17.12 -5.89
C ASP A 53 15.34 -17.62 -6.86
N LEU A 54 15.08 -18.72 -7.59
CA LEU A 54 15.97 -19.21 -8.64
C LEU A 54 16.06 -18.24 -9.83
N ILE A 55 14.93 -17.63 -10.20
CA ILE A 55 14.88 -16.61 -11.25
C ILE A 55 15.70 -15.38 -10.83
N GLU A 56 15.61 -14.96 -9.57
CA GLU A 56 16.43 -13.87 -9.02
C GLU A 56 17.92 -14.18 -9.15
N GLU A 57 18.36 -15.37 -8.81
CA GLU A 57 19.77 -15.77 -8.91
C GLU A 57 20.29 -15.70 -10.35
N VAL A 58 19.52 -16.17 -11.32
CA VAL A 58 19.88 -16.04 -12.75
C VAL A 58 19.97 -14.57 -13.15
N ALA A 59 18.99 -13.75 -12.78
CA ALA A 59 18.96 -12.33 -13.11
C ALA A 59 20.11 -11.56 -12.45
N ARG A 60 20.44 -11.89 -11.21
CA ARG A 60 21.53 -11.28 -10.45
C ARG A 60 22.88 -11.56 -11.09
N LEU A 61 23.16 -12.81 -11.47
CA LEU A 61 24.42 -13.18 -12.12
C LEU A 61 24.53 -12.65 -13.55
N TYR A 62 23.42 -12.61 -14.28
CA TYR A 62 23.38 -11.93 -15.58
C TYR A 62 23.70 -10.43 -15.44
N GLY A 63 23.18 -9.81 -14.39
CA GLY A 63 23.30 -8.39 -14.08
C GLY A 63 22.07 -7.62 -14.52
N MET A 64 21.25 -7.19 -13.54
CA MET A 64 20.00 -6.45 -13.74
C MET A 64 20.17 -5.19 -14.61
N GLY A 65 21.32 -4.52 -14.50
CA GLY A 65 21.61 -3.33 -15.32
C GLY A 65 21.80 -3.61 -16.82
N LYS A 66 21.93 -4.88 -17.22
CA LYS A 66 22.03 -5.29 -18.63
C LYS A 66 20.66 -5.61 -19.24
N VAL A 67 19.61 -5.69 -18.43
CA VAL A 67 18.25 -5.94 -18.92
C VAL A 67 17.75 -4.67 -19.60
N GLU A 68 17.37 -4.80 -20.88
CA GLU A 68 16.88 -3.67 -21.66
C GLU A 68 15.52 -3.19 -21.14
N SER A 69 15.42 -1.89 -20.91
CA SER A 69 14.15 -1.26 -20.53
C SER A 69 13.22 -1.22 -21.74
N LYS A 70 12.07 -1.87 -21.62
CA LYS A 70 11.02 -1.89 -22.66
C LYS A 70 9.83 -1.05 -22.23
N PRO A 71 9.25 -0.21 -23.11
CA PRO A 71 8.02 0.51 -22.81
C PRO A 71 6.85 -0.49 -22.62
N LEU A 72 5.95 -0.14 -21.70
CA LEU A 72 4.73 -0.92 -21.50
C LEU A 72 3.79 -0.72 -22.70
N TYR A 73 3.34 -1.81 -23.30
CA TYR A 73 2.28 -1.80 -24.28
C TYR A 73 0.97 -2.18 -23.61
N SER A 74 0.03 -1.23 -23.56
CA SER A 74 -1.32 -1.45 -23.06
C SER A 74 -2.30 -0.65 -23.89
N SER A 75 -3.52 -1.19 -24.02
CA SER A 75 -4.63 -0.40 -24.56
C SER A 75 -4.97 0.71 -23.58
N LEU A 76 -4.93 1.95 -24.04
CA LEU A 76 -5.34 3.09 -23.22
C LEU A 76 -6.86 3.03 -23.02
N GLN A 77 -7.28 2.94 -21.77
CA GLN A 77 -8.67 3.13 -21.38
C GLN A 77 -8.86 4.56 -20.88
N ARG A 78 -9.95 5.19 -21.29
CA ARG A 78 -10.32 6.50 -20.75
C ARG A 78 -10.63 6.34 -19.27
N GLY A 79 -9.89 7.07 -18.43
CA GLY A 79 -10.19 7.12 -17.01
C GLY A 79 -11.50 7.86 -16.77
N GLU A 80 -12.40 7.25 -16.03
CA GLU A 80 -13.66 7.86 -15.62
C GLU A 80 -13.71 7.99 -14.09
N LYS A 81 -14.29 9.11 -13.63
CA LYS A 81 -14.55 9.31 -12.21
C LYS A 81 -15.85 8.60 -11.83
N THR A 82 -15.86 7.89 -10.72
CA THR A 82 -17.10 7.33 -10.19
C THR A 82 -18.07 8.43 -9.78
N PRO A 83 -19.41 8.19 -9.77
CA PRO A 83 -20.40 9.17 -9.32
C PRO A 83 -20.11 9.75 -7.94
N MET A 84 -19.64 8.90 -7.01
CA MET A 84 -19.24 9.34 -5.68
C MET A 84 -18.03 10.29 -5.73
N ARG A 85 -17.07 10.07 -6.63
CA ARG A 85 -15.93 10.97 -6.80
C ARG A 85 -16.36 12.32 -7.37
N LEU A 86 -17.28 12.32 -8.35
CA LEU A 86 -17.83 13.55 -8.91
C LEU A 86 -18.57 14.37 -7.84
N LEU A 87 -19.40 13.72 -7.01
CA LEU A 87 -20.08 14.38 -5.89
C LEU A 87 -19.10 14.98 -4.90
N LYS A 88 -18.05 14.25 -4.50
CA LYS A 88 -17.01 14.78 -3.61
C LYS A 88 -16.29 15.98 -4.20
N ASP A 89 -15.96 15.94 -5.49
CA ASP A 89 -15.29 17.05 -6.17
C ASP A 89 -16.21 18.30 -6.21
N GLU A 90 -17.51 18.12 -6.45
CA GLU A 90 -18.50 19.21 -6.44
C GLU A 90 -18.65 19.83 -5.05
N LEU A 91 -18.76 18.99 -4.00
CA LEU A 91 -18.82 19.46 -2.61
C LEU A 91 -17.57 20.25 -2.25
N LYS A 92 -16.39 19.77 -2.60
CA LYS A 92 -15.11 20.47 -2.36
C LYS A 92 -15.08 21.84 -3.03
N ASN A 93 -15.48 21.91 -4.30
CA ASN A 93 -15.50 23.16 -5.06
C ASN A 93 -16.47 24.18 -4.43
N ASN A 94 -17.67 23.73 -4.00
CA ASN A 94 -18.66 24.58 -3.35
C ASN A 94 -18.15 25.12 -2.00
N LEU A 95 -17.55 24.26 -1.16
CA LEU A 95 -17.01 24.67 0.14
C LEU A 95 -15.80 25.59 -0.03
N PHE A 96 -14.92 25.32 -0.99
CA PHE A 96 -13.81 26.20 -1.32
C PHE A 96 -14.29 27.59 -1.75
N GLY A 97 -15.32 27.65 -2.61
CA GLY A 97 -15.94 28.93 -3.01
C GLY A 97 -16.50 29.72 -1.83
N GLN A 98 -16.90 29.06 -0.74
CA GLN A 98 -17.36 29.66 0.51
C GLN A 98 -16.22 29.94 1.51
N LYS A 99 -14.96 29.82 1.08
CA LYS A 99 -13.74 30.04 1.89
C LYS A 99 -13.56 29.06 3.06
N PHE A 100 -14.05 27.82 2.89
CA PHE A 100 -13.70 26.75 3.81
C PHE A 100 -12.36 26.13 3.42
N SER A 101 -11.57 25.74 4.42
CA SER A 101 -10.31 25.01 4.27
C SER A 101 -10.54 23.52 4.46
N GLU A 102 -10.08 22.73 3.51
CA GLU A 102 -10.08 21.26 3.67
C GLU A 102 -9.04 20.86 4.71
N ILE A 103 -9.45 20.00 5.63
CA ILE A 103 -8.53 19.32 6.54
C ILE A 103 -8.62 17.83 6.32
N THR A 104 -7.53 17.12 6.63
CA THR A 104 -7.48 15.66 6.63
C THR A 104 -6.88 15.22 7.95
N THR A 105 -7.63 14.42 8.69
CA THR A 105 -7.22 13.95 10.00
C THR A 105 -7.09 12.41 10.02
N TYR A 106 -6.43 11.87 11.04
CA TYR A 106 -6.24 10.44 11.18
C TYR A 106 -7.57 9.70 11.40
N SER A 107 -7.65 8.48 10.87
CA SER A 107 -8.79 7.57 11.14
C SER A 107 -8.73 6.91 12.52
N PHE A 108 -7.63 7.10 13.24
CA PHE A 108 -7.41 6.57 14.58
C PHE A 108 -7.56 7.68 15.61
N ILE A 109 -8.25 7.37 16.72
CA ILE A 109 -8.48 8.28 17.84
C ILE A 109 -8.28 7.54 19.16
N SER A 110 -8.29 8.27 20.27
CA SER A 110 -8.39 7.70 21.60
C SER A 110 -9.83 7.33 21.95
N SER A 111 -10.03 6.22 22.64
CA SER A 111 -11.34 5.91 23.22
C SER A 111 -11.83 6.99 24.22
N ARG A 112 -10.90 7.72 24.85
CA ARG A 112 -11.18 8.83 25.74
C ARG A 112 -11.75 10.09 25.05
N ASP A 113 -11.66 10.16 23.72
CA ASP A 113 -12.18 11.29 22.97
C ASP A 113 -13.70 11.35 23.02
N TYR A 114 -14.37 10.19 23.15
CA TYR A 114 -15.81 10.17 23.37
C TYR A 114 -16.25 10.77 24.71
N ASP A 115 -15.40 10.67 25.74
CA ASP A 115 -15.64 11.32 27.04
C ASP A 115 -15.46 12.83 26.94
N LYS A 116 -14.43 13.30 26.25
CA LYS A 116 -14.21 14.73 25.95
C LYS A 116 -15.37 15.34 25.15
N LEU A 117 -15.96 14.55 24.24
CA LEU A 117 -17.13 14.94 23.46
C LEU A 117 -18.45 14.82 24.20
N LEU A 118 -18.44 14.37 25.47
CA LEU A 118 -19.61 14.11 26.30
C LEU A 118 -20.62 13.15 25.64
N VAL A 119 -20.12 12.18 24.86
CA VAL A 119 -20.94 11.17 24.23
C VAL A 119 -21.48 10.21 25.31
N ASP A 120 -22.80 9.97 25.30
CA ASP A 120 -23.45 9.04 26.24
C ASP A 120 -22.79 7.65 26.21
N GLU A 121 -22.70 7.00 27.38
CA GLU A 121 -22.06 5.69 27.52
C GLU A 121 -22.75 4.60 26.66
N ASN A 122 -24.05 4.71 26.44
CA ASN A 122 -24.84 3.76 25.65
C ASN A 122 -24.96 4.19 24.16
N SER A 123 -24.26 5.23 23.74
CA SER A 123 -24.31 5.70 22.37
C SER A 123 -23.64 4.72 21.40
N LYS A 124 -24.27 4.49 20.25
CA LYS A 124 -23.68 3.72 19.14
C LYS A 124 -22.37 4.30 18.63
N LEU A 125 -22.10 5.56 18.89
CA LEU A 125 -20.79 6.16 18.56
C LEU A 125 -19.64 5.52 19.33
N ARG A 126 -19.93 4.81 20.44
CA ARG A 126 -18.94 4.06 21.22
C ARG A 126 -18.73 2.62 20.73
N ASP A 127 -19.46 2.17 19.71
CA ASP A 127 -19.27 0.88 19.07
C ASP A 127 -18.10 0.92 18.07
N TYR A 128 -16.92 1.26 18.57
CA TYR A 128 -15.72 1.45 17.78
C TYR A 128 -14.92 0.16 17.64
N ILE A 129 -14.18 0.04 16.56
CA ILE A 129 -13.22 -1.04 16.30
C ILE A 129 -11.91 -0.73 17.04
N LYS A 130 -11.44 -1.66 17.88
CA LYS A 130 -10.14 -1.54 18.57
C LYS A 130 -9.01 -1.97 17.66
N ILE A 131 -7.89 -1.26 17.73
CA ILE A 131 -6.64 -1.62 17.04
C ILE A 131 -5.87 -2.61 17.91
N ILE A 132 -5.47 -3.74 17.35
CA ILE A 132 -4.78 -4.83 18.09
C ILE A 132 -3.40 -4.37 18.59
N ASN A 133 -2.66 -3.62 17.76
CA ASN A 133 -1.31 -3.13 18.06
C ASN A 133 -1.21 -1.63 17.77
N PRO A 134 -1.88 -0.76 18.59
CA PRO A 134 -1.91 0.67 18.33
C PRO A 134 -0.52 1.31 18.53
N LEU A 135 -0.28 2.43 17.84
CA LEU A 135 0.93 3.25 18.04
C LEU A 135 1.00 3.89 19.43
N GLY A 136 -0.11 3.94 20.14
CA GLY A 136 -0.26 4.48 21.48
C GLY A 136 -1.73 4.62 21.83
N GLU A 137 -2.04 4.99 23.08
CA GLU A 137 -3.41 5.14 23.59
C GLU A 137 -4.22 6.17 22.79
N ASP A 138 -3.57 7.21 22.28
CA ASP A 138 -4.20 8.26 21.48
C ASP A 138 -4.64 7.78 20.08
N TYR A 139 -4.25 6.57 19.66
CA TYR A 139 -4.56 5.97 18.36
C TYR A 139 -5.08 4.54 18.50
N SER A 140 -5.82 4.27 19.58
CA SER A 140 -6.18 2.92 19.99
C SER A 140 -7.46 2.39 19.34
N VAL A 141 -8.28 3.25 18.73
CA VAL A 141 -9.55 2.86 18.12
C VAL A 141 -9.78 3.54 16.78
N MET A 142 -10.58 2.90 15.90
CA MET A 142 -11.07 3.55 14.68
C MET A 142 -12.17 4.55 15.03
N ARG A 143 -12.12 5.73 14.41
CA ARG A 143 -13.12 6.78 14.65
C ARG A 143 -14.50 6.41 14.12
N THR A 144 -15.53 6.62 14.90
CA THR A 144 -16.94 6.53 14.51
C THR A 144 -17.54 7.89 14.16
N THR A 145 -16.77 8.97 14.35
CA THR A 145 -17.12 10.36 14.00
C THR A 145 -15.88 11.14 13.62
N LEU A 146 -16.03 12.13 12.76
CA LEU A 146 -14.96 13.07 12.39
C LEU A 146 -14.76 14.19 13.45
N LEU A 147 -15.71 14.35 14.36
CA LEU A 147 -15.81 15.52 15.23
C LEU A 147 -14.61 15.68 16.17
N SER A 148 -14.12 14.58 16.77
CA SER A 148 -12.98 14.63 17.70
C SER A 148 -11.76 15.30 17.08
N ASN A 149 -11.30 14.75 15.97
CA ASN A 149 -10.11 15.25 15.27
C ASN A 149 -10.30 16.66 14.68
N MET A 150 -11.52 16.98 14.24
CA MET A 150 -11.85 18.33 13.76
C MET A 150 -11.75 19.37 14.89
N LEU A 151 -12.28 19.05 16.07
CA LEU A 151 -12.18 19.92 17.25
C LEU A 151 -10.74 20.08 17.74
N ASP A 152 -9.96 19.02 17.73
CA ASP A 152 -8.53 19.09 18.05
C ASP A 152 -7.77 20.01 17.07
N THR A 153 -8.08 19.89 15.79
CA THR A 153 -7.49 20.76 14.76
C THR A 153 -7.90 22.22 14.98
N PHE A 154 -9.18 22.44 15.29
CA PHE A 154 -9.72 23.74 15.59
C PHE A 154 -9.03 24.37 16.82
N TYR A 155 -8.93 23.61 17.91
CA TYR A 155 -8.26 24.04 19.13
C TYR A 155 -6.79 24.41 18.89
N LYS A 156 -6.05 23.60 18.16
CA LYS A 156 -4.64 23.85 17.81
C LYS A 156 -4.46 25.16 17.02
N ASN A 157 -5.39 25.50 16.14
CA ASN A 157 -5.33 26.73 15.36
C ASN A 157 -5.71 27.97 16.21
N ILE A 158 -6.76 27.88 17.05
CA ILE A 158 -7.12 28.96 17.98
C ILE A 158 -5.98 29.25 18.95
N SER A 159 -5.33 28.22 19.48
CA SER A 159 -4.16 28.34 20.36
C SER A 159 -3.02 29.13 19.70
N LYS A 160 -2.96 29.13 18.36
CA LYS A 160 -2.02 29.92 17.56
C LYS A 160 -2.59 31.28 17.13
N LYS A 161 -3.69 31.71 17.76
CA LYS A 161 -4.37 32.99 17.50
C LYS A 161 -4.98 33.12 16.09
N GLN A 162 -5.26 31.98 15.43
CA GLN A 162 -6.05 31.96 14.20
C GLN A 162 -7.52 31.94 14.58
N ASN A 163 -8.26 33.04 14.32
CA ASN A 163 -9.64 33.20 14.81
C ASN A 163 -10.71 33.09 13.71
N ASP A 164 -10.36 33.26 12.44
CA ASP A 164 -11.30 33.07 11.31
C ASP A 164 -11.05 31.67 10.70
N LEU A 165 -11.70 30.68 11.31
CA LEU A 165 -11.53 29.28 10.95
C LEU A 165 -12.82 28.72 10.37
N ARG A 166 -12.72 28.14 9.16
CA ARG A 166 -13.80 27.43 8.48
C ARG A 166 -13.23 26.15 7.92
N PHE A 167 -13.43 25.06 8.63
CA PHE A 167 -12.91 23.76 8.24
C PHE A 167 -13.98 22.83 7.72
N TYR A 168 -13.61 21.96 6.80
CA TYR A 168 -14.39 20.79 6.44
C TYR A 168 -13.47 19.58 6.25
N GLU A 169 -14.02 18.40 6.45
CA GLU A 169 -13.37 17.14 6.15
C GLU A 169 -14.38 16.20 5.47
N ILE A 170 -13.94 15.54 4.40
CA ILE A 170 -14.67 14.43 3.78
C ILE A 170 -13.87 13.16 4.07
N GLY A 171 -14.25 12.47 5.10
CA GLY A 171 -13.56 11.28 5.61
C GLY A 171 -14.51 10.10 5.85
N THR A 172 -13.93 8.97 6.25
CA THR A 172 -14.67 7.78 6.64
C THR A 172 -14.78 7.70 8.15
N ALA A 173 -15.96 7.36 8.65
CA ALA A 173 -16.22 6.86 9.99
C ALA A 173 -16.49 5.35 9.90
N PHE A 174 -16.13 4.57 10.92
CA PHE A 174 -16.11 3.11 10.91
C PHE A 174 -17.09 2.53 11.90
#